data_4431e6865541f830bf6458fdf3b75b07
#
_entry.id   4431e6865541f830bf6458fdf3b75b07
#
_cell.length_a   1.000
_cell.length_b   1.000
_cell.length_c   1.000
_cell.angle_alpha   90.00
_cell.angle_beta   90.00
_cell.angle_gamma   90.00
#
_symmetry.space_group_name_H-M   'P 1'
#
loop_
_entity.id
_entity.type
_entity.pdbx_description
1 polymer ?
#
loop_
_entity_poly.entity_id
_entity_poly.type
_entity_poly.pdbx_seq_one_letter_code
_entity_poly.pdbx_strand_id
1 'polypeptide(L)'
;MKRTMFLAAASLLCALGVNAQQHNIDTQKSTLTIHVGKTGVFSGFGHEHEVRAPIQSGTADTGSHPAVEIHVDARALRVIGKNEPEKDRAEVQKTMLGPEVLDSERHQEIVFKSTGAEPAGPGHWTLRGNLTLRGQTRPVTVQVALKDGHYTGEVTVKQTDFGIKPPGKAGVRAKDEVKIVFDVQMAS
;
A
#
# COMPACT_ATOMS: atom_id res chain seq x y z
N MET A 1 -70.87 28.85 -8.68
CA MET A 1 -69.73 28.81 -7.80
C MET A 1 -69.10 27.37 -7.86
N LYS A 2 -68.06 27.17 -8.65
CA LYS A 2 -67.41 25.89 -8.80
C LYS A 2 -66.04 25.98 -8.05
N ARG A 3 -65.85 25.20 -6.96
CA ARG A 3 -64.60 25.08 -6.21
C ARG A 3 -63.77 24.02 -6.86
N THR A 4 -62.63 24.39 -7.43
CA THR A 4 -61.61 23.49 -7.94
C THR A 4 -60.70 23.12 -6.78
N MET A 5 -60.62 21.83 -6.47
CA MET A 5 -59.76 21.25 -5.45
C MET A 5 -58.42 20.85 -6.12
N PHE A 6 -57.33 21.54 -5.77
CA PHE A 6 -55.99 21.16 -6.19
C PHE A 6 -55.48 20.05 -5.27
N LEU A 7 -55.27 18.85 -5.82
CA LEU A 7 -54.50 17.78 -5.16
C LEU A 7 -53.01 18.07 -5.33
N ALA A 8 -52.33 18.37 -4.24
CA ALA A 8 -50.89 18.41 -4.21
C ALA A 8 -50.37 16.99 -4.01
N ALA A 9 -49.76 16.41 -5.06
CA ALA A 9 -49.06 15.16 -4.96
C ALA A 9 -47.67 15.43 -4.35
N ALA A 10 -47.47 15.05 -3.09
CA ALA A 10 -46.17 15.06 -2.43
C ALA A 10 -45.38 13.84 -2.90
N SER A 11 -44.39 14.02 -3.79
CA SER A 11 -43.45 13.00 -4.21
C SER A 11 -42.43 12.78 -3.08
N LEU A 12 -42.58 11.66 -2.36
CA LEU A 12 -41.63 11.21 -1.36
C LEU A 12 -40.41 10.60 -2.10
N LEU A 13 -39.34 11.39 -2.29
CA LEU A 13 -38.05 10.86 -2.73
C LEU A 13 -37.47 10.02 -1.58
N CYS A 14 -37.62 8.68 -1.67
CA CYS A 14 -36.78 7.78 -0.89
C CYS A 14 -35.34 7.88 -1.42
N ALA A 15 -34.49 8.64 -0.74
CA ALA A 15 -33.06 8.54 -0.91
C ALA A 15 -32.65 7.13 -0.42
N LEU A 16 -32.42 6.22 -1.35
CA LEU A 16 -31.76 4.96 -1.07
C LEU A 16 -30.34 5.32 -0.62
N GLY A 17 -30.12 5.31 0.69
CA GLY A 17 -28.78 5.45 1.27
C GLY A 17 -27.90 4.32 0.74
N VAL A 18 -26.93 4.67 -0.09
CA VAL A 18 -25.85 3.75 -0.46
C VAL A 18 -25.08 3.49 0.84
N ASN A 19 -25.31 2.32 1.46
CA ASN A 19 -24.54 1.89 2.61
C ASN A 19 -23.10 1.62 2.14
N ALA A 20 -22.22 2.58 2.32
CA ALA A 20 -20.77 2.35 2.28
C ALA A 20 -20.44 1.38 3.42
N GLN A 21 -19.95 0.19 3.08
CA GLN A 21 -19.58 -0.83 4.05
C GLN A 21 -18.09 -0.68 4.32
N GLN A 22 -17.75 0.31 5.14
CA GLN A 22 -16.37 0.59 5.52
C GLN A 22 -15.96 -0.35 6.67
N HIS A 23 -14.86 -1.06 6.46
CA HIS A 23 -14.24 -1.94 7.43
C HIS A 23 -12.84 -1.43 7.79
N ASN A 24 -12.45 -1.60 9.04
CA ASN A 24 -11.06 -1.40 9.44
C ASN A 24 -10.21 -2.61 9.00
N ILE A 25 -8.96 -2.35 8.66
CA ILE A 25 -7.97 -3.39 8.41
C ILE A 25 -7.49 -3.95 9.76
N ASP A 26 -7.45 -5.27 9.89
CA ASP A 26 -6.82 -5.94 11.03
C ASP A 26 -5.29 -5.85 10.90
N THR A 27 -4.70 -4.87 11.57
CA THR A 27 -3.26 -4.57 11.48
C THR A 27 -2.39 -5.66 12.10
N GLN A 28 -2.95 -6.55 12.92
CA GLN A 28 -2.21 -7.64 13.55
C GLN A 28 -2.14 -8.89 12.67
N LYS A 29 -3.17 -9.12 11.85
CA LYS A 29 -3.25 -10.25 10.94
C LYS A 29 -2.79 -9.91 9.52
N SER A 30 -2.71 -8.62 9.18
CA SER A 30 -2.27 -8.16 7.88
C SER A 30 -0.76 -8.02 7.79
N THR A 31 -0.23 -8.28 6.61
CA THR A 31 1.22 -8.17 6.34
C THR A 31 1.50 -7.35 5.10
N LEU A 32 2.57 -6.57 5.17
CA LEU A 32 3.19 -5.85 4.07
C LEU A 32 4.68 -6.18 4.07
N THR A 33 5.17 -6.77 2.97
CA THR A 33 6.58 -7.15 2.81
C THR A 33 7.14 -6.53 1.55
N ILE A 34 8.29 -5.89 1.66
CA ILE A 34 8.99 -5.25 0.56
C ILE A 34 10.23 -6.07 0.24
N HIS A 35 10.36 -6.48 -1.02
CA HIS A 35 11.50 -7.23 -1.54
C HIS A 35 12.38 -6.29 -2.37
N VAL A 36 13.62 -6.12 -1.92
CA VAL A 36 14.62 -5.27 -2.57
C VAL A 36 15.69 -6.17 -3.19
N GLY A 37 15.67 -6.28 -4.50
CA GLY A 37 16.67 -7.03 -5.25
C GLY A 37 18.00 -6.27 -5.35
N LYS A 38 19.02 -6.94 -5.88
CA LYS A 38 20.36 -6.41 -6.09
C LYS A 38 20.73 -6.38 -7.56
N THR A 39 21.64 -5.47 -7.92
CA THR A 39 22.21 -5.31 -9.27
C THR A 39 23.65 -4.81 -9.17
N GLY A 40 24.37 -4.80 -10.29
CA GLY A 40 25.76 -4.33 -10.39
C GLY A 40 26.72 -5.45 -10.73
N VAL A 41 28.00 -5.08 -10.99
CA VAL A 41 29.03 -5.98 -11.48
C VAL A 41 29.33 -7.12 -10.49
N PHE A 42 29.22 -6.84 -9.20
CA PHE A 42 29.45 -7.80 -8.12
C PHE A 42 28.18 -8.25 -7.42
N SER A 43 27.01 -8.15 -8.09
CA SER A 43 25.73 -8.54 -7.49
C SER A 43 25.64 -10.01 -7.07
N GLY A 44 26.49 -10.90 -7.60
CA GLY A 44 26.61 -12.29 -7.15
C GLY A 44 27.00 -12.44 -5.67
N PHE A 45 27.70 -11.47 -5.10
CA PHE A 45 28.17 -11.48 -3.71
C PHE A 45 27.29 -10.74 -2.71
N GLY A 46 26.29 -9.96 -3.18
CA GLY A 46 25.38 -9.23 -2.31
C GLY A 46 24.18 -10.07 -1.85
N HIS A 47 23.38 -9.52 -0.95
CA HIS A 47 22.14 -10.11 -0.48
C HIS A 47 20.92 -9.38 -1.06
N GLU A 48 19.80 -10.08 -1.20
CA GLU A 48 18.48 -9.46 -1.39
C GLU A 48 17.93 -9.13 -0.01
N HIS A 49 17.27 -8.00 0.11
CA HIS A 49 16.72 -7.55 1.38
C HIS A 49 15.22 -7.73 1.41
N GLU A 50 14.73 -8.22 2.51
CA GLU A 50 13.32 -8.31 2.82
C GLU A 50 13.02 -7.36 3.97
N VAL A 51 12.00 -6.50 3.78
CA VAL A 51 11.61 -5.47 4.74
C VAL A 51 10.15 -5.67 5.11
N ARG A 52 9.86 -5.81 6.40
CA ARG A 52 8.50 -5.77 6.92
C ARG A 52 8.09 -4.32 7.13
N ALA A 53 6.89 -3.98 6.64
CA ALA A 53 6.23 -2.69 6.86
C ALA A 53 4.95 -2.91 7.67
N PRO A 54 4.98 -2.74 9.00
CA PRO A 54 3.78 -2.89 9.82
C PRO A 54 2.72 -1.86 9.42
N ILE A 55 1.51 -2.31 9.14
CA ILE A 55 0.37 -1.41 8.89
C ILE A 55 0.01 -0.72 10.21
N GLN A 56 0.03 0.60 10.22
CA GLN A 56 -0.33 1.41 11.37
C GLN A 56 -1.85 1.52 11.49
N SER A 57 -2.52 1.79 10.38
CA SER A 57 -3.96 1.83 10.26
C SER A 57 -4.38 1.65 8.81
N GLY A 58 -5.64 1.32 8.60
CA GLY A 58 -6.21 1.27 7.26
C GLY A 58 -7.69 0.99 7.29
N THR A 59 -8.35 1.37 6.20
CA THR A 59 -9.77 1.14 5.97
C THR A 59 -9.99 0.62 4.56
N ALA A 60 -11.02 -0.19 4.39
CA ALA A 60 -11.51 -0.60 3.09
C ALA A 60 -13.04 -0.47 3.03
N ASP A 61 -13.53 0.10 1.94
CA ASP A 61 -14.95 0.06 1.56
C ASP A 61 -15.13 -1.06 0.54
N THR A 62 -16.01 -2.01 0.87
CA THR A 62 -16.32 -3.16 0.00
C THR A 62 -17.68 -3.02 -0.69
N GLY A 63 -18.32 -1.85 -0.59
CA GLY A 63 -19.60 -1.54 -1.20
C GLY A 63 -19.55 -1.33 -2.71
N SER A 64 -20.48 -0.57 -3.24
CA SER A 64 -20.63 -0.29 -4.68
C SER A 64 -19.46 0.49 -5.28
N HIS A 65 -18.70 1.22 -4.47
CA HIS A 65 -17.52 1.99 -4.85
C HIS A 65 -16.34 1.57 -3.98
N PRO A 66 -15.71 0.42 -4.27
CA PRO A 66 -14.63 -0.09 -3.45
C PRO A 66 -13.48 0.91 -3.32
N ALA A 67 -13.04 1.14 -2.09
CA ALA A 67 -11.97 2.06 -1.79
C ALA A 67 -11.07 1.51 -0.69
N VAL A 68 -9.79 1.83 -0.72
CA VAL A 68 -8.81 1.39 0.27
C VAL A 68 -7.90 2.56 0.63
N GLU A 69 -7.64 2.71 1.93
CA GLU A 69 -6.61 3.61 2.44
C GLU A 69 -5.77 2.87 3.47
N ILE A 70 -4.43 2.91 3.33
CA ILE A 70 -3.47 2.23 4.22
C ILE A 70 -2.40 3.22 4.62
N HIS A 71 -2.09 3.27 5.91
CA HIS A 71 -1.05 4.08 6.52
C HIS A 71 0.02 3.19 7.16
N VAL A 72 1.27 3.54 6.92
CA VAL A 72 2.46 2.90 7.50
C VAL A 72 3.38 3.98 8.05
N ASP A 73 3.89 3.79 9.26
CA ASP A 73 4.97 4.62 9.81
C ASP A 73 6.31 4.18 9.22
N ALA A 74 6.96 5.05 8.44
CA ALA A 74 8.25 4.76 7.81
C ALA A 74 9.33 4.35 8.82
N ARG A 75 9.28 4.88 10.05
CA ARG A 75 10.22 4.54 11.14
C ARG A 75 10.00 3.13 11.69
N ALA A 76 8.83 2.55 11.45
CA ALA A 76 8.48 1.20 11.89
C ALA A 76 8.94 0.11 10.93
N LEU A 77 9.44 0.44 9.73
CA LEU A 77 9.96 -0.53 8.79
C LEU A 77 11.17 -1.28 9.37
N ARG A 78 11.21 -2.60 9.16
CA ARG A 78 12.27 -3.48 9.69
C ARG A 78 12.82 -4.41 8.63
N VAL A 79 14.14 -4.43 8.47
CA VAL A 79 14.84 -5.42 7.66
C VAL A 79 14.76 -6.77 8.38
N ILE A 80 14.24 -7.80 7.71
CA ILE A 80 13.94 -9.12 8.30
C ILE A 80 14.67 -10.29 7.63
N GLY A 81 15.63 -10.02 6.75
CA GLY A 81 16.38 -11.04 6.00
C GLY A 81 16.94 -12.13 6.91
N LYS A 82 16.49 -13.38 6.69
CA LYS A 82 16.86 -14.53 7.55
C LYS A 82 18.30 -15.01 7.33
N ASN A 83 18.89 -14.69 6.17
CA ASN A 83 20.20 -15.21 5.74
C ASN A 83 21.30 -14.15 5.77
N GLU A 84 21.05 -12.99 6.38
CA GLU A 84 22.02 -11.91 6.50
C GLU A 84 22.67 -11.90 7.88
N PRO A 85 24.00 -11.65 7.97
CA PRO A 85 24.65 -11.38 9.23
C PRO A 85 23.97 -10.20 9.94
N GLU A 86 23.81 -10.28 11.26
CA GLU A 86 23.11 -9.24 12.04
C GLU A 86 23.74 -7.84 11.85
N LYS A 87 25.06 -7.78 11.75
CA LYS A 87 25.79 -6.54 11.50
C LYS A 87 25.40 -5.90 10.17
N ASP A 88 25.28 -6.69 9.11
CA ASP A 88 24.93 -6.19 7.77
C ASP A 88 23.47 -5.73 7.75
N ARG A 89 22.58 -6.49 8.40
CA ARG A 89 21.18 -6.13 8.57
C ARG A 89 21.00 -4.80 9.32
N ALA A 90 21.80 -4.56 10.37
CA ALA A 90 21.77 -3.30 11.11
C ALA A 90 22.26 -2.12 10.27
N GLU A 91 23.29 -2.31 9.42
CA GLU A 91 23.77 -1.27 8.49
C GLU A 91 22.70 -0.95 7.44
N VAL A 92 22.08 -1.98 6.86
CA VAL A 92 20.98 -1.83 5.88
C VAL A 92 19.77 -1.12 6.52
N GLN A 93 19.40 -1.52 7.74
CA GLN A 93 18.32 -0.88 8.51
C GLN A 93 18.58 0.62 8.70
N LYS A 94 19.78 0.99 9.12
CA LYS A 94 20.18 2.39 9.31
C LYS A 94 20.17 3.16 7.99
N THR A 95 20.69 2.59 6.92
CA THR A 95 20.71 3.21 5.59
C THR A 95 19.29 3.42 5.07
N MET A 96 18.43 2.42 5.20
CA MET A 96 17.05 2.47 4.75
C MET A 96 16.26 3.60 5.43
N LEU A 97 16.38 3.77 6.74
CA LEU A 97 15.67 4.82 7.48
C LEU A 97 16.30 6.20 7.29
N GLY A 98 17.56 6.26 6.84
CA GLY A 98 18.36 7.47 6.72
C GLY A 98 17.92 8.40 5.58
N PRO A 99 18.57 9.59 5.52
CA PRO A 99 18.18 10.68 4.62
C PRO A 99 18.36 10.37 3.14
N GLU A 100 19.20 9.41 2.78
CA GLU A 100 19.45 9.03 1.38
C GLU A 100 18.35 8.13 0.81
N VAL A 101 17.61 7.40 1.67
CA VAL A 101 16.56 6.47 1.26
C VAL A 101 15.20 6.96 1.71
N LEU A 102 14.72 6.60 2.89
CA LEU A 102 13.37 6.97 3.33
C LEU A 102 13.31 8.36 3.97
N ASP A 103 14.41 8.85 4.55
CA ASP A 103 14.44 10.08 5.35
C ASP A 103 13.28 10.10 6.38
N SER A 104 13.17 8.98 7.11
CA SER A 104 12.01 8.64 7.92
C SER A 104 11.75 9.61 9.08
N GLU A 105 12.73 10.38 9.49
CA GLU A 105 12.55 11.45 10.50
C GLU A 105 11.76 12.63 9.94
N ARG A 106 11.92 12.95 8.65
CA ARG A 106 11.25 14.06 7.98
C ARG A 106 9.99 13.62 7.26
N HIS A 107 9.94 12.37 6.80
CA HIS A 107 8.85 11.77 6.03
C HIS A 107 8.34 10.51 6.73
N GLN A 108 7.60 10.72 7.81
CA GLN A 108 7.18 9.63 8.70
C GLN A 108 6.05 8.78 8.11
N GLU A 109 5.23 9.33 7.23
CA GLU A 109 4.08 8.64 6.66
C GLU A 109 4.36 8.06 5.28
N ILE A 110 3.96 6.80 5.11
CA ILE A 110 3.78 6.14 3.82
C ILE A 110 2.29 5.85 3.70
N VAL A 111 1.65 6.37 2.65
CA VAL A 111 0.20 6.25 2.47
C VAL A 111 -0.12 5.71 1.10
N PHE A 112 -0.96 4.68 1.05
CA PHE A 112 -1.65 4.30 -0.17
C PHE A 112 -3.12 4.69 -0.06
N LYS A 113 -3.64 5.39 -1.07
CA LYS A 113 -5.05 5.75 -1.19
C LYS A 113 -5.55 5.41 -2.58
N SER A 114 -6.53 4.52 -2.66
CA SER A 114 -7.14 4.17 -3.94
C SER A 114 -7.94 5.35 -4.51
N THR A 115 -7.94 5.46 -5.83
CA THR A 115 -8.74 6.43 -6.60
C THR A 115 -9.81 5.74 -7.43
N GLY A 116 -9.76 4.41 -7.51
CA GLY A 116 -10.75 3.58 -8.20
C GLY A 116 -10.43 2.10 -8.07
N ALA A 117 -11.46 1.29 -8.19
CA ALA A 117 -11.37 -0.16 -8.21
C ALA A 117 -12.24 -0.72 -9.34
N GLU A 118 -11.66 -1.52 -10.19
CA GLU A 118 -12.34 -2.17 -11.30
C GLU A 118 -12.34 -3.68 -11.10
N PRO A 119 -13.50 -4.36 -11.23
CA PRO A 119 -13.55 -5.82 -11.23
C PRO A 119 -12.67 -6.40 -12.35
N ALA A 120 -11.86 -7.40 -12.03
CA ALA A 120 -10.99 -8.12 -12.97
C ALA A 120 -11.30 -9.63 -13.02
N GLY A 121 -12.50 -10.01 -12.58
CA GLY A 121 -13.01 -11.37 -12.49
C GLY A 121 -13.54 -11.68 -11.09
N PRO A 122 -14.12 -12.89 -10.89
CA PRO A 122 -14.61 -13.30 -9.59
C PRO A 122 -13.49 -13.26 -8.52
N GLY A 123 -13.68 -12.46 -7.46
CA GLY A 123 -12.69 -12.29 -6.41
C GLY A 123 -11.41 -11.54 -6.81
N HIS A 124 -11.40 -10.85 -7.95
CA HIS A 124 -10.23 -10.10 -8.43
C HIS A 124 -10.59 -8.66 -8.78
N TRP A 125 -9.68 -7.74 -8.46
CA TRP A 125 -9.82 -6.31 -8.75
C TRP A 125 -8.50 -5.71 -9.23
N THR A 126 -8.62 -4.70 -10.08
CA THR A 126 -7.56 -3.77 -10.39
C THR A 126 -7.82 -2.48 -9.62
N LEU A 127 -6.99 -2.19 -8.62
CA LEU A 127 -7.03 -0.93 -7.88
C LEU A 127 -6.09 0.08 -8.54
N ARG A 128 -6.58 1.27 -8.84
CA ARG A 128 -5.76 2.44 -9.11
C ARG A 128 -5.70 3.29 -7.85
N GLY A 129 -4.55 3.85 -7.56
CA GLY A 129 -4.38 4.68 -6.37
C GLY A 129 -3.12 5.51 -6.44
N ASN A 130 -2.94 6.30 -5.38
CA ASN A 130 -1.76 7.11 -5.17
C ASN A 130 -0.96 6.53 -4.00
N LEU A 131 0.32 6.29 -4.23
CA LEU A 131 1.28 5.95 -3.18
C LEU A 131 2.08 7.21 -2.85
N THR A 132 2.06 7.60 -1.58
CA THR A 132 2.91 8.65 -1.03
C THR A 132 4.05 8.00 -0.26
N LEU A 133 5.28 8.29 -0.66
CA LEU A 133 6.50 7.80 -0.06
C LEU A 133 7.55 8.91 -0.10
N ARG A 134 8.25 9.13 1.02
CA ARG A 134 9.28 10.19 1.12
C ARG A 134 8.76 11.57 0.65
N GLY A 135 7.51 11.91 0.99
CA GLY A 135 6.86 13.16 0.59
C GLY A 135 6.53 13.29 -0.91
N GLN A 136 6.78 12.26 -1.71
CA GLN A 136 6.42 12.21 -3.13
C GLN A 136 5.21 11.31 -3.34
N THR A 137 4.23 11.78 -4.11
CA THR A 137 3.03 11.02 -4.46
C THR A 137 3.10 10.59 -5.92
N ARG A 138 2.87 9.30 -6.18
CA ARG A 138 2.86 8.72 -7.53
C ARG A 138 1.66 7.80 -7.72
N PRO A 139 1.06 7.79 -8.91
CA PRO A 139 0.01 6.84 -9.25
C PRO A 139 0.59 5.42 -9.34
N VAL A 140 -0.13 4.47 -8.78
CA VAL A 140 0.19 3.04 -8.86
C VAL A 140 -1.05 2.23 -9.19
N THR A 141 -0.84 1.08 -9.84
CA THR A 141 -1.91 0.12 -10.13
C THR A 141 -1.57 -1.21 -9.46
N VAL A 142 -2.53 -1.75 -8.71
CA VAL A 142 -2.36 -2.93 -7.88
C VAL A 142 -3.38 -3.98 -8.30
N GLN A 143 -2.93 -5.22 -8.52
CA GLN A 143 -3.82 -6.37 -8.72
C GLN A 143 -4.12 -6.98 -7.36
N VAL A 144 -5.40 -7.19 -7.06
CA VAL A 144 -5.88 -7.73 -5.79
C VAL A 144 -6.69 -8.97 -6.03
N ALA A 145 -6.43 -10.03 -5.27
CA ALA A 145 -7.22 -11.25 -5.22
C ALA A 145 -7.79 -11.45 -3.82
N LEU A 146 -9.07 -11.80 -3.73
CA LEU A 146 -9.73 -12.22 -2.50
C LEU A 146 -9.88 -13.73 -2.47
N LYS A 147 -9.32 -14.37 -1.46
CA LYS A 147 -9.48 -15.78 -1.17
C LYS A 147 -9.55 -16.01 0.33
N ASP A 148 -10.56 -16.73 0.80
CA ASP A 148 -10.73 -17.12 2.21
C ASP A 148 -10.65 -15.94 3.20
N GLY A 149 -11.16 -14.76 2.82
CA GLY A 149 -11.13 -13.54 3.62
C GLY A 149 -9.82 -12.75 3.55
N HIS A 150 -8.83 -13.21 2.76
CA HIS A 150 -7.54 -12.57 2.54
C HIS A 150 -7.53 -11.79 1.22
N TYR A 151 -7.23 -10.51 1.30
CA TYR A 151 -6.97 -9.66 0.14
C TYR A 151 -5.47 -9.63 -0.13
N THR A 152 -5.05 -10.37 -1.14
CA THR A 152 -3.63 -10.55 -1.46
C THR A 152 -3.27 -9.93 -2.78
N GLY A 153 -1.99 -9.57 -2.94
CA GLY A 153 -1.48 -9.07 -4.21
C GLY A 153 -0.05 -8.58 -4.11
N GLU A 154 0.42 -8.05 -5.24
CA GLU A 154 1.73 -7.45 -5.34
C GLU A 154 1.73 -6.22 -6.24
N VAL A 155 2.66 -5.33 -5.99
CA VAL A 155 2.93 -4.17 -6.85
C VAL A 155 4.43 -3.91 -6.91
N THR A 156 4.91 -3.52 -8.08
CA THR A 156 6.30 -3.10 -8.26
C THR A 156 6.33 -1.59 -8.46
N VAL A 157 7.21 -0.91 -7.72
CA VAL A 157 7.44 0.53 -7.82
C VAL A 157 8.92 0.82 -8.01
N LYS A 158 9.26 1.97 -8.61
CA LYS A 158 10.65 2.41 -8.74
C LYS A 158 11.00 3.38 -7.62
N GLN A 159 12.11 3.13 -6.96
CA GLN A 159 12.64 4.00 -5.91
C GLN A 159 12.89 5.43 -6.44
N THR A 160 13.40 5.54 -7.68
CA THR A 160 13.69 6.83 -8.34
C THR A 160 12.45 7.68 -8.58
N ASP A 161 11.26 7.09 -8.75
CA ASP A 161 10.00 7.84 -8.87
C ASP A 161 9.67 8.65 -7.60
N PHE A 162 10.19 8.21 -6.45
CA PHE A 162 10.03 8.87 -5.15
C PHE A 162 11.27 9.67 -4.71
N GLY A 163 12.18 9.96 -5.66
CA GLY A 163 13.39 10.71 -5.39
C GLY A 163 14.44 9.97 -4.55
N ILE A 164 14.32 8.63 -4.47
CA ILE A 164 15.29 7.76 -3.79
C ILE A 164 16.31 7.29 -4.82
N LYS A 165 17.59 7.57 -4.57
CA LYS A 165 18.68 7.00 -5.34
C LYS A 165 19.02 5.62 -4.75
N PRO A 166 18.83 4.51 -5.50
CA PRO A 166 19.12 3.19 -4.98
C PRO A 166 20.51 3.09 -4.35
N PRO A 167 20.63 2.75 -3.06
CA PRO A 167 21.90 2.71 -2.36
C PRO A 167 22.80 1.59 -2.89
N GLY A 168 24.10 1.78 -2.80
CA GLY A 168 25.06 0.77 -3.23
C GLY A 168 26.43 0.98 -2.64
N LYS A 169 27.20 -0.13 -2.54
CA LYS A 169 28.54 -0.18 -2.00
C LYS A 169 29.36 -1.23 -2.75
N ALA A 170 30.63 -0.93 -3.03
CA ALA A 170 31.59 -1.87 -3.62
C ALA A 170 31.10 -2.59 -4.90
N GLY A 171 30.42 -1.88 -5.79
CA GLY A 171 29.95 -2.43 -7.07
C GLY A 171 28.67 -3.27 -6.99
N VAL A 172 28.04 -3.35 -5.83
CA VAL A 172 26.70 -3.88 -5.61
C VAL A 172 25.74 -2.74 -5.30
N ARG A 173 24.55 -2.76 -5.86
CA ARG A 173 23.52 -1.74 -5.66
C ARG A 173 22.15 -2.38 -5.49
N ALA A 174 21.27 -1.78 -4.70
CA ALA A 174 19.86 -2.12 -4.70
C ALA A 174 19.29 -1.90 -6.11
N LYS A 175 18.34 -2.76 -6.54
CA LYS A 175 17.57 -2.51 -7.75
C LYS A 175 16.70 -1.28 -7.55
N ASP A 176 16.48 -0.54 -8.62
CA ASP A 176 15.52 0.58 -8.61
C ASP A 176 14.10 0.06 -8.37
N GLU A 177 13.75 -1.04 -8.99
CA GLU A 177 12.45 -1.70 -8.83
C GLU A 177 12.40 -2.49 -7.53
N VAL A 178 11.43 -2.17 -6.68
CA VAL A 178 11.12 -2.88 -5.46
C VAL A 178 9.72 -3.48 -5.56
N LYS A 179 9.58 -4.72 -5.10
CA LYS A 179 8.30 -5.42 -5.08
C LYS A 179 7.70 -5.39 -3.68
N ILE A 180 6.46 -4.95 -3.60
CA ILE A 180 5.65 -4.92 -2.38
C ILE A 180 4.63 -6.03 -2.49
N VAL A 181 4.63 -6.97 -1.55
CA VAL A 181 3.66 -8.07 -1.42
C VAL A 181 2.81 -7.82 -0.19
N PHE A 182 1.51 -8.03 -0.30
CA PHE A 182 0.61 -7.83 0.83
C PHE A 182 -0.39 -8.98 0.99
N ASP A 183 -0.79 -9.17 2.23
CA ASP A 183 -1.92 -9.98 2.66
C ASP A 183 -2.68 -9.18 3.70
N VAL A 184 -3.88 -8.73 3.36
CA VAL A 184 -4.69 -7.84 4.18
C VAL A 184 -5.99 -8.54 4.56
N GLN A 185 -6.32 -8.48 5.85
CA GLN A 185 -7.56 -8.99 6.42
C GLN A 185 -8.35 -7.84 7.05
N MET A 186 -9.67 -7.94 6.98
CA MET A 186 -10.55 -6.99 7.65
C MET A 186 -10.71 -7.36 9.13
N ALA A 187 -10.83 -6.34 9.98
CA ALA A 187 -11.18 -6.53 11.37
C ALA A 187 -12.61 -7.08 11.49
N SER A 188 -12.81 -7.98 12.42
CA SER A 188 -14.11 -8.61 12.73
C SER A 188 -15.03 -7.64 13.44
#